data_2bdfda89fa0ecfde4f3b2ae61c54200b
#
_entry.id   2bdfda89fa0ecfde4f3b2ae61c54200b
#
_cell.length_a   1.000
_cell.length_b   1.000
_cell.length_c   1.000
_cell.angle_alpha   90.00
_cell.angle_beta   90.00
_cell.angle_gamma   90.00
#
_symmetry.space_group_name_H-M   'P 1'
#
loop_
_entity.id
_entity.type
_entity.pdbx_description
1 polymer ?
#
loop_
_entity_poly.entity_id
_entity_poly.type
_entity_poly.pdbx_seq_one_letter_code
_entity_poly.pdbx_strand_id
1 'polypeptide(L)'
;MIYLNDACIDALNKYLEVRRENKKAAEEPALFISQMNKRISKRRVQQIVEGTLREAGLSGKGITTHKLRHTAATLMYQYGDADVLTLKELLGHASVSTTEIYTHLSDDNVRSAVESNPLANVKNGKEHDSE
;
A
#
# COMPACT_ATOMS: atom_id res chain seq x y z
N MET A 1 -10.95 6.49 -6.32
CA MET A 1 -10.88 6.54 -4.84
C MET A 1 -10.13 5.31 -4.36
N ILE A 2 -9.23 5.47 -3.42
CA ILE A 2 -8.47 4.36 -2.82
C ILE A 2 -8.82 4.29 -1.33
N TYR A 3 -9.17 3.12 -0.85
CA TYR A 3 -9.48 2.88 0.55
C TYR A 3 -8.23 2.40 1.28
N LEU A 4 -8.00 2.92 2.47
CA LEU A 4 -6.87 2.60 3.33
C LEU A 4 -7.34 1.92 4.62
N ASN A 5 -6.62 0.90 5.04
CA ASN A 5 -6.83 0.31 6.35
C ASN A 5 -6.04 1.06 7.44
N ASP A 6 -6.28 0.70 8.69
CA ASP A 6 -5.69 1.42 9.85
C ASP A 6 -4.16 1.39 9.84
N ALA A 7 -3.54 0.29 9.43
CA ALA A 7 -2.09 0.20 9.34
C ALA A 7 -1.52 1.17 8.30
N CYS A 8 -2.17 1.30 7.15
CA CYS A 8 -1.78 2.25 6.12
C CYS A 8 -1.97 3.70 6.57
N ILE A 9 -3.09 3.99 7.25
CA ILE A 9 -3.39 5.33 7.78
C ILE A 9 -2.35 5.72 8.82
N ASP A 10 -1.99 4.82 9.72
CA ASP A 10 -0.98 5.07 10.75
C ASP A 10 0.40 5.37 10.13
N ALA A 11 0.84 4.54 9.19
CA ALA A 11 2.10 4.75 8.48
C ALA A 11 2.10 6.07 7.69
N LEU A 12 1.00 6.40 7.04
CA LEU A 12 0.86 7.62 6.26
C LEU A 12 0.88 8.85 7.17
N ASN A 13 0.22 8.81 8.32
CA ASN A 13 0.24 9.92 9.28
C ASN A 13 1.65 10.19 9.81
N LYS A 14 2.41 9.15 10.13
CA LYS A 14 3.82 9.29 10.55
C LYS A 14 4.67 9.93 9.45
N TYR A 15 4.48 9.51 8.21
CA TYR A 15 5.16 10.11 7.06
C TYR A 15 4.78 11.60 6.88
N LEU A 16 3.50 11.94 7.00
CA LEU A 16 3.02 13.31 6.84
C LEU A 16 3.56 14.27 7.91
N GLU A 17 3.79 13.81 9.12
CA GLU A 17 4.43 14.61 10.16
C GLU A 17 5.83 15.04 9.72
N VAL A 18 6.65 14.11 9.24
CA VAL A 18 8.00 14.41 8.72
C VAL A 18 7.93 15.30 7.48
N ARG A 19 6.98 15.03 6.58
CA ARG A 19 6.83 15.81 5.34
C ARG A 19 6.47 17.27 5.61
N ARG A 20 5.63 17.53 6.60
CA ARG A 20 5.23 18.90 6.99
C ARG A 20 6.41 19.74 7.49
N GLU A 21 7.41 19.13 8.07
CA GLU A 21 8.63 19.79 8.52
C GLU A 21 9.51 20.23 7.36
N ASN A 22 9.34 19.63 6.18
CA ASN A 22 10.10 19.97 4.98
C ASN A 22 9.47 21.14 4.23
N LYS A 23 9.87 22.34 4.60
CA LYS A 23 9.37 23.59 4.01
C LYS A 23 9.70 23.73 2.52
N LYS A 24 10.76 23.09 2.02
CA LYS A 24 11.14 23.12 0.60
C LYS A 24 10.15 22.36 -0.29
N ALA A 25 9.39 21.43 0.28
CA ALA A 25 8.39 20.67 -0.42
C ALA A 25 6.96 21.16 -0.14
N ALA A 26 6.77 22.30 0.49
CA ALA A 26 5.46 22.79 0.91
C ALA A 26 4.48 22.98 -0.26
N GLU A 27 4.99 23.38 -1.42
CA GLU A 27 4.17 23.63 -2.62
C GLU A 27 4.11 22.43 -3.58
N GLU A 28 4.85 21.35 -3.29
CA GLU A 28 4.81 20.15 -4.13
C GLU A 28 3.49 19.39 -3.91
N PRO A 29 2.64 19.24 -4.95
CA PRO A 29 1.34 18.57 -4.81
C PRO A 29 1.45 17.06 -4.64
N ALA A 30 2.57 16.43 -5.01
CA ALA A 30 2.75 15.00 -4.84
C ALA A 30 2.77 14.61 -3.36
N LEU A 31 2.06 13.55 -3.02
CA LEU A 31 2.04 13.02 -1.66
C LEU A 31 3.43 12.52 -1.25
N PHE A 32 4.01 11.65 -2.07
CA PHE A 32 5.34 11.11 -1.84
C PHE A 32 6.39 11.86 -2.64
N ILE A 33 7.42 12.32 -1.94
CA ILE A 33 8.47 13.17 -2.50
C ILE A 33 9.83 12.49 -2.40
N SER A 34 10.70 12.84 -3.35
CA SER A 34 12.11 12.46 -3.37
C SER A 34 12.95 13.36 -2.48
N GLN A 35 14.23 13.03 -2.33
CA GLN A 35 15.21 13.88 -1.66
C GLN A 35 15.37 15.25 -2.34
N MET A 36 14.98 15.37 -3.61
CA MET A 36 14.97 16.62 -4.36
C MET A 36 13.66 17.41 -4.24
N ASN A 37 12.80 17.02 -3.30
CA ASN A 37 11.52 17.66 -3.01
C ASN A 37 10.55 17.68 -4.20
N LYS A 38 10.63 16.67 -5.05
CA LYS A 38 9.74 16.46 -6.19
C LYS A 38 9.04 15.12 -6.07
N ARG A 39 8.02 14.89 -6.89
CA ARG A 39 7.33 13.58 -6.96
C ARG A 39 8.33 12.44 -7.04
N ILE A 40 8.17 11.44 -6.17
CA ILE A 40 9.01 10.25 -6.18
C ILE A 40 8.83 9.46 -7.50
N SER A 41 9.92 8.92 -8.02
CA SER A 41 9.90 8.08 -9.22
C SER A 41 9.49 6.64 -8.88
N LYS A 42 8.95 5.91 -9.86
CA LYS A 42 8.68 4.48 -9.73
C LYS A 42 9.93 3.68 -9.37
N ARG A 43 11.06 4.02 -9.99
CA ARG A 43 12.34 3.37 -9.70
C ARG A 43 12.76 3.59 -8.24
N ARG A 44 12.57 4.78 -7.71
CA ARG A 44 12.91 5.05 -6.30
C ARG A 44 12.01 4.27 -5.34
N VAL A 45 10.74 4.13 -5.63
CA VAL A 45 9.84 3.26 -4.86
C VAL A 45 10.35 1.82 -4.85
N GLN A 46 10.73 1.29 -6.01
CA GLN A 46 11.30 -0.05 -6.12
C GLN A 46 12.58 -0.20 -5.27
N GLN A 47 13.47 0.79 -5.32
CA GLN A 47 14.70 0.79 -4.52
C GLN A 47 14.42 0.79 -3.02
N ILE A 48 13.42 1.54 -2.56
CA ILE A 48 12.99 1.57 -1.15
C ILE A 48 12.47 0.20 -0.73
N VAL A 49 11.64 -0.42 -1.54
CA VAL A 49 11.11 -1.77 -1.29
C VAL A 49 12.25 -2.79 -1.23
N GLU A 50 13.17 -2.76 -2.19
CA GLU A 50 14.35 -3.63 -2.20
C GLU A 50 15.22 -3.46 -0.94
N GLY A 51 15.44 -2.22 -0.52
CA GLY A 51 16.17 -1.92 0.73
C GLY A 51 15.49 -2.47 1.96
N THR A 52 14.18 -2.32 2.05
CA THR A 52 13.37 -2.85 3.15
C THR A 52 13.40 -4.38 3.19
N LEU A 53 13.30 -5.03 2.04
CA LEU A 53 13.41 -6.49 1.91
C LEU A 53 14.80 -7.00 2.33
N ARG A 54 15.84 -6.26 1.99
CA ARG A 54 17.21 -6.57 2.40
C ARG A 54 17.37 -6.50 3.91
N GLU A 55 16.85 -5.46 4.54
CA GLU A 55 16.84 -5.32 5.99
C GLU A 55 16.05 -6.45 6.68
N ALA A 56 15.01 -6.96 6.04
CA ALA A 56 14.21 -8.08 6.52
C ALA A 56 14.85 -9.46 6.26
N GLY A 57 16.03 -9.52 5.63
CA GLY A 57 16.68 -10.78 5.27
C GLY A 57 16.05 -11.51 4.09
N LEU A 58 15.28 -10.82 3.27
CA LEU A 58 14.56 -11.38 2.13
C LEU A 58 15.19 -11.05 0.79
N SER A 59 16.43 -10.57 0.80
CA SER A 59 17.18 -10.25 -0.42
C SER A 59 17.45 -11.50 -1.26
N GLY A 60 17.40 -11.35 -2.58
CA GLY A 60 17.67 -12.44 -3.52
C GLY A 60 16.56 -13.49 -3.68
N LYS A 61 15.40 -13.30 -3.08
CA LYS A 61 14.25 -14.21 -3.18
C LYS A 61 13.29 -13.86 -4.33
N GLY A 62 13.67 -12.93 -5.18
CA GLY A 62 12.83 -12.49 -6.30
C GLY A 62 11.55 -11.78 -5.92
N ILE A 63 11.46 -11.23 -4.71
CA ILE A 63 10.32 -10.46 -4.24
C ILE A 63 10.38 -9.06 -4.85
N THR A 64 9.29 -8.64 -5.46
CA THR A 64 9.15 -7.35 -6.13
C THR A 64 7.95 -6.58 -5.57
N THR A 65 7.85 -5.31 -5.90
CA THR A 65 6.68 -4.48 -5.57
C THR A 65 5.37 -5.11 -6.10
N HIS A 66 5.39 -5.66 -7.31
CA HIS A 66 4.25 -6.37 -7.88
C HIS A 66 3.89 -7.64 -7.11
N LYS A 67 4.88 -8.38 -6.63
CA LYS A 67 4.64 -9.59 -5.81
C LYS A 67 4.06 -9.23 -4.45
N LEU A 68 4.47 -8.15 -3.83
CA LEU A 68 3.87 -7.65 -2.59
C LEU A 68 2.40 -7.26 -2.80
N ARG A 69 2.11 -6.58 -3.91
CA ARG A 69 0.74 -6.23 -4.29
C ARG A 69 -0.12 -7.47 -4.53
N HIS A 70 0.42 -8.46 -5.24
CA HIS A 70 -0.26 -9.74 -5.48
C HIS A 70 -0.51 -10.50 -4.17
N THR A 71 0.45 -10.50 -3.26
CA THR A 71 0.29 -11.10 -1.93
C THR A 71 -0.82 -10.42 -1.13
N ALA A 72 -0.86 -9.10 -1.13
CA ALA A 72 -1.94 -8.35 -0.47
C ALA A 72 -3.31 -8.71 -1.04
N ALA A 73 -3.43 -8.78 -2.36
CA ALA A 73 -4.67 -9.21 -3.03
C ALA A 73 -5.07 -10.65 -2.64
N THR A 74 -4.11 -11.56 -2.60
CA THR A 74 -4.34 -12.96 -2.21
C THR A 74 -4.83 -13.07 -0.77
N LEU A 75 -4.22 -12.31 0.15
CA LEU A 75 -4.65 -12.28 1.55
C LEU A 75 -6.06 -11.72 1.71
N MET A 76 -6.41 -10.69 0.97
CA MET A 76 -7.76 -10.13 0.97
C MET A 76 -8.78 -11.14 0.43
N TYR A 77 -8.41 -11.93 -0.57
CA TYR A 77 -9.27 -12.98 -1.12
C TYR A 77 -9.44 -14.16 -0.17
N GLN A 78 -8.37 -14.61 0.47
CA GLN A 78 -8.38 -15.79 1.35
C GLN A 78 -9.04 -15.54 2.71
N TYR A 79 -8.84 -14.36 3.28
CA TYR A 79 -9.25 -14.02 4.65
C TYR A 79 -10.36 -12.97 4.72
N GLY A 80 -10.62 -12.28 3.63
CA GLY A 80 -11.76 -11.39 3.47
C GLY A 80 -12.81 -12.05 2.58
N ASP A 81 -14.06 -11.66 2.68
CA ASP A 81 -15.12 -12.09 1.77
C ASP A 81 -15.07 -11.35 0.41
N ALA A 82 -13.85 -10.97 0.01
CA ALA A 82 -13.63 -10.26 -1.24
C ALA A 82 -13.69 -11.25 -2.41
N ASP A 83 -14.60 -11.02 -3.33
CA ASP A 83 -14.60 -11.70 -4.62
C ASP A 83 -13.53 -11.09 -5.57
N VAL A 84 -13.31 -11.76 -6.69
CA VAL A 84 -12.33 -11.29 -7.70
C VAL A 84 -12.68 -9.90 -8.22
N LEU A 85 -13.94 -9.54 -8.26
CA LEU A 85 -14.42 -8.25 -8.71
C LEU A 85 -14.03 -7.13 -7.76
N THR A 86 -14.25 -7.33 -6.48
CA THR A 86 -13.86 -6.41 -5.41
C THR A 86 -12.35 -6.19 -5.40
N LEU A 87 -11.56 -7.24 -5.60
CA LEU A 87 -10.09 -7.12 -5.69
C LEU A 87 -9.64 -6.31 -6.89
N LYS A 88 -10.29 -6.46 -8.03
CA LYS A 88 -10.00 -5.65 -9.22
C LYS A 88 -10.28 -4.18 -8.98
N GLU A 89 -11.36 -3.85 -8.32
CA GLU A 89 -11.70 -2.49 -7.93
C GLU A 89 -10.67 -1.90 -6.97
N LEU A 90 -10.23 -2.66 -5.97
CA LEU A 90 -9.20 -2.27 -5.00
C LEU A 90 -7.85 -1.97 -5.65
N LEU A 91 -7.45 -2.80 -6.60
CA LEU A 91 -6.13 -2.73 -7.23
C LEU A 91 -6.09 -1.76 -8.42
N GLY A 92 -7.24 -1.20 -8.81
CA GLY A 92 -7.37 -0.40 -10.00
C GLY A 92 -7.42 -1.24 -11.29
N HIS A 93 -8.03 -0.70 -12.32
CA HIS A 93 -8.32 -1.40 -13.56
C HIS A 93 -7.14 -1.51 -14.53
N ALA A 94 -5.95 -1.08 -14.17
CA ALA A 94 -4.81 -0.95 -15.08
C ALA A 94 -4.31 -2.28 -15.67
N SER A 95 -4.75 -3.42 -15.16
CA SER A 95 -4.30 -4.74 -15.59
C SER A 95 -5.39 -5.71 -15.98
N VAL A 96 -6.63 -5.25 -16.16
CA VAL A 96 -7.76 -6.15 -16.39
C VAL A 96 -8.60 -5.72 -17.57
N SER A 97 -8.71 -6.63 -18.53
CA SER A 97 -9.41 -6.47 -19.80
C SER A 97 -10.91 -6.75 -19.77
N THR A 98 -11.54 -6.91 -18.62
CA THR A 98 -12.96 -7.27 -18.51
C THR A 98 -13.70 -6.31 -17.61
N THR A 99 -14.21 -5.24 -18.18
CA THR A 99 -14.84 -4.13 -17.46
C THR A 99 -16.36 -4.21 -17.37
N GLU A 100 -17.02 -5.13 -18.07
CA GLU A 100 -18.47 -5.06 -18.26
C GLU A 100 -19.31 -5.66 -17.13
N ILE A 101 -18.68 -6.39 -16.20
CA ILE A 101 -19.42 -7.10 -15.14
C ILE A 101 -19.44 -6.28 -13.83
N TYR A 102 -18.78 -5.11 -13.78
CA TYR A 102 -18.38 -4.46 -12.52
C TYR A 102 -19.18 -3.24 -12.11
N THR A 103 -20.25 -2.95 -12.78
CA THR A 103 -21.07 -1.76 -12.53
C THR A 103 -21.81 -1.75 -11.18
N HIS A 104 -21.68 -2.76 -10.35
CA HIS A 104 -22.50 -2.92 -9.15
C HIS A 104 -21.73 -3.19 -7.84
N LEU A 105 -20.42 -3.00 -7.81
CA LEU A 105 -19.69 -3.05 -6.54
C LEU A 105 -19.96 -1.77 -5.76
N SER A 106 -20.59 -1.91 -4.60
CA SER A 106 -20.74 -0.79 -3.69
C SER A 106 -19.39 -0.42 -3.07
N ASP A 107 -19.18 0.86 -2.80
CA ASP A 107 -18.02 1.33 -2.06
C ASP A 107 -17.85 0.61 -0.73
N ASP A 108 -18.94 0.20 -0.11
CA ASP A 108 -18.94 -0.55 1.15
C ASP A 108 -18.28 -1.94 1.02
N ASN A 109 -18.48 -2.64 -0.11
CA ASN A 109 -17.84 -3.93 -0.36
C ASN A 109 -16.31 -3.78 -0.52
N VAL A 110 -15.88 -2.75 -1.21
CA VAL A 110 -14.44 -2.44 -1.38
C VAL A 110 -13.81 -2.11 -0.04
N ARG A 111 -14.46 -1.26 0.74
CA ARG A 111 -14.02 -0.89 2.09
C ARG A 111 -13.92 -2.09 3.02
N SER A 112 -14.93 -2.94 3.04
CA SER A 112 -14.94 -4.17 3.85
C SER A 112 -13.79 -5.10 3.49
N ALA A 113 -13.47 -5.25 2.20
CA ALA A 113 -12.35 -6.06 1.74
C ALA A 113 -11.00 -5.51 2.22
N VAL A 114 -10.80 -4.20 2.20
CA VAL A 114 -9.58 -3.56 2.72
C VAL A 114 -9.44 -3.81 4.22
N GLU A 115 -10.51 -3.64 4.99
CA GLU A 115 -10.54 -3.83 6.43
C GLU A 115 -10.34 -5.30 6.83
N SER A 116 -10.76 -6.23 6.00
CA SER A 116 -10.61 -7.68 6.21
C SER A 116 -9.20 -8.21 5.95
N ASN A 117 -8.31 -7.40 5.40
CA ASN A 117 -6.92 -7.80 5.23
C ASN A 117 -6.28 -8.06 6.61
N PRO A 118 -5.73 -9.25 6.89
CA PRO A 118 -5.12 -9.56 8.19
C PRO A 118 -3.97 -8.62 8.56
N LEU A 119 -3.38 -7.92 7.60
CA LEU A 119 -2.35 -6.90 7.84
C LEU A 119 -2.91 -5.52 8.22
N ALA A 120 -4.23 -5.34 8.20
CA ALA A 120 -4.87 -4.06 8.52
C ALA A 120 -4.58 -3.55 9.93
N ASN A 121 -4.35 -4.45 10.88
CA ASN A 121 -4.12 -4.16 12.30
C ASN A 121 -2.65 -4.23 12.71
N VAL A 122 -1.74 -4.36 11.77
CA VAL A 122 -0.30 -4.34 12.05
C VAL A 122 0.10 -2.94 12.49
N LYS A 123 0.61 -2.83 13.71
CA LYS A 123 1.15 -1.56 14.23
C LYS A 123 2.58 -1.37 13.73
N ASN A 124 2.83 -0.23 13.10
CA ASN A 124 4.17 0.22 12.77
C ASN A 124 4.86 0.74 14.04
N GLY A 125 5.30 -0.16 14.88
CA GLY A 125 6.10 0.16 16.05
C GLY A 125 7.14 -0.94 16.24
N LYS A 126 8.39 -0.56 16.34
CA LYS A 126 9.36 -1.42 16.98
C LYS A 126 8.88 -1.58 18.42
N GLU A 127 8.26 -2.68 18.74
CA GLU A 127 8.36 -3.17 20.09
C GLU A 127 9.82 -3.55 20.26
N HIS A 128 10.58 -2.66 20.85
CA HIS A 128 11.77 -3.08 21.55
C HIS A 128 11.27 -3.94 22.70
N ASP A 129 11.24 -5.24 22.48
CA ASP A 129 11.39 -6.16 23.58
C ASP A 129 12.78 -5.91 24.16
N SER A 130 12.82 -5.00 25.13
CA SER A 130 13.92 -4.94 26.06
C SER A 130 13.65 -6.03 27.10
N GLU A 131 14.19 -7.18 26.92
CA GLU A 131 14.61 -7.98 28.04
C GLU A 131 15.98 -7.53 28.53
#